data_32aa99b92cd060229c83f11384c5ff91
#
_entry.id   32aa99b92cd060229c83f11384c5ff91
#
_cell.length_a   1.000
_cell.length_b   1.000
_cell.length_c   1.000
_cell.angle_alpha   90.00
_cell.angle_beta   90.00
_cell.angle_gamma   90.00
#
_symmetry.space_group_name_H-M   'P 1'
#
loop_
_entity.id
_entity.type
_entity.pdbx_description
1 polymer ?
#
loop_
_entity_poly.entity_id
_entity_poly.type
_entity_poly.pdbx_seq_one_letter_code
_entity_poly.pdbx_strand_id
1 'polypeptide(L)'
;MKKGRAFFSLLIAALTLWGCGTRYVVTGIEHSRILVDKRYDASHDTELQTFIAPYKQRVDSLIAPLVGRAGCYMSAGRPESPLSNLLSDILVWGGERFKEQPQFAVYNIGGMRAAIIEGNVTRGDIINVAPFENKICFITLTGEQVQRLFEQIAKRGGEGVSHSVKLVLDKNCHLLRASIDGKPIDPKAQYRVATIDYVVQGNDGMSAFKEGTQLVSPQSDENNVRYIIMDYFSQQMKAGKAVCGKREGRITIE
;
A
#
# COMPACT_ATOMS: atom_id res chain seq x y z
N MET A 1 -27.06 -47.94 -62.10
CA MET A 1 -27.80 -47.91 -60.83
C MET A 1 -26.93 -47.83 -59.58
N LYS A 2 -25.67 -48.28 -59.56
CA LYS A 2 -24.82 -48.23 -58.37
C LYS A 2 -24.32 -46.83 -57.99
N LYS A 3 -24.05 -45.94 -58.98
CA LYS A 3 -23.56 -44.57 -58.73
C LYS A 3 -24.60 -43.60 -58.08
N GLY A 4 -25.89 -43.77 -58.39
CA GLY A 4 -26.96 -42.96 -57.81
C GLY A 4 -27.22 -43.29 -56.31
N ARG A 5 -27.04 -44.55 -55.94
CA ARG A 5 -27.18 -44.98 -54.51
C ARG A 5 -26.08 -44.44 -53.62
N ALA A 6 -24.84 -44.41 -54.15
CA ALA A 6 -23.69 -43.82 -53.39
C ALA A 6 -23.83 -42.32 -53.20
N PHE A 7 -24.34 -41.61 -54.19
CA PHE A 7 -24.57 -40.16 -54.08
C PHE A 7 -25.68 -39.80 -53.09
N PHE A 8 -26.76 -40.62 -53.09
CA PHE A 8 -27.85 -40.43 -52.14
C PHE A 8 -27.48 -40.74 -50.69
N SER A 9 -26.63 -41.74 -50.45
CA SER A 9 -26.07 -42.05 -49.15
C SER A 9 -25.11 -40.96 -48.63
N LEU A 10 -24.33 -40.36 -49.52
CA LEU A 10 -23.42 -39.25 -49.18
C LEU A 10 -24.21 -37.97 -48.81
N LEU A 11 -25.33 -37.73 -49.52
CA LEU A 11 -26.21 -36.57 -49.23
C LEU A 11 -26.91 -36.71 -47.88
N ILE A 12 -27.36 -37.91 -47.52
CA ILE A 12 -27.96 -38.19 -46.20
C ILE A 12 -26.90 -38.06 -45.10
N ALA A 13 -25.68 -38.54 -45.29
CA ALA A 13 -24.59 -38.37 -44.32
C ALA A 13 -24.19 -36.88 -44.12
N ALA A 14 -24.22 -36.07 -45.18
CA ALA A 14 -23.97 -34.65 -45.09
C ALA A 14 -25.07 -33.87 -44.34
N LEU A 15 -26.32 -34.28 -44.48
CA LEU A 15 -27.46 -33.67 -43.75
C LEU A 15 -27.48 -34.01 -42.26
N THR A 16 -26.95 -35.19 -41.86
CA THR A 16 -26.85 -35.57 -40.45
C THR A 16 -25.68 -34.85 -39.69
N LEU A 17 -24.72 -34.24 -40.42
CA LEU A 17 -23.64 -33.49 -39.83
C LEU A 17 -24.00 -32.04 -39.50
N TRP A 18 -25.16 -31.55 -39.92
CA TRP A 18 -25.70 -30.28 -39.43
C TRP A 18 -26.32 -30.49 -38.05
N GLY A 19 -25.49 -30.90 -37.11
CA GLY A 19 -25.89 -30.97 -35.71
C GLY A 19 -26.29 -29.58 -35.20
N CYS A 20 -27.48 -29.49 -34.64
CA CYS A 20 -27.91 -28.30 -33.92
C CYS A 20 -26.90 -27.99 -32.83
N GLY A 21 -26.06 -26.97 -33.04
CA GLY A 21 -25.27 -26.43 -31.98
C GLY A 21 -26.20 -25.92 -30.88
N THR A 22 -26.22 -26.62 -29.74
CA THR A 22 -26.99 -26.19 -28.57
C THR A 22 -26.40 -24.88 -28.06
N ARG A 23 -27.05 -23.76 -28.32
CA ARG A 23 -26.69 -22.48 -27.76
C ARG A 23 -27.34 -22.38 -26.38
N TYR A 24 -26.53 -22.45 -25.33
CA TYR A 24 -26.96 -22.11 -24.00
C TYR A 24 -27.05 -20.58 -23.88
N VAL A 25 -28.27 -20.10 -23.58
CA VAL A 25 -28.48 -18.68 -23.26
C VAL A 25 -28.78 -18.60 -21.78
N VAL A 26 -28.10 -17.73 -21.08
CA VAL A 26 -28.41 -17.43 -19.67
C VAL A 26 -29.79 -16.76 -19.67
N THR A 27 -30.82 -17.45 -19.20
CA THR A 27 -32.23 -16.98 -19.16
C THR A 27 -32.55 -16.24 -17.86
N GLY A 28 -31.70 -16.37 -16.84
CA GLY A 28 -31.84 -15.68 -15.57
C GLY A 28 -30.66 -15.97 -14.66
N ILE A 29 -30.40 -15.06 -13.77
CA ILE A 29 -29.43 -15.22 -12.67
C ILE A 29 -30.23 -14.98 -11.39
N GLU A 30 -30.40 -16.03 -10.60
CA GLU A 30 -30.91 -15.90 -9.25
C GLU A 30 -29.77 -15.83 -8.27
N HIS A 31 -29.83 -14.88 -7.36
CA HIS A 31 -28.85 -14.76 -6.27
C HIS A 31 -29.59 -14.53 -4.96
N SER A 32 -29.09 -15.15 -3.91
CA SER A 32 -29.53 -14.90 -2.54
C SER A 32 -28.41 -14.23 -1.77
N ARG A 33 -28.77 -13.38 -0.84
CA ARG A 33 -27.83 -12.73 0.06
C ARG A 33 -28.02 -13.30 1.46
N ILE A 34 -27.01 -13.98 1.97
CA ILE A 34 -26.96 -14.43 3.36
C ILE A 34 -26.12 -13.41 4.13
N LEU A 35 -26.75 -12.64 5.00
CA LEU A 35 -26.05 -11.69 5.86
C LEU A 35 -25.40 -12.44 7.01
N VAL A 36 -24.09 -12.26 7.18
CA VAL A 36 -23.36 -12.70 8.37
C VAL A 36 -23.58 -11.64 9.45
N ASP A 37 -24.46 -11.93 10.39
CA ASP A 37 -24.83 -11.02 11.48
C ASP A 37 -25.01 -11.78 12.79
N LYS A 38 -25.44 -11.07 13.86
CA LYS A 38 -25.65 -11.63 15.23
C LYS A 38 -26.45 -12.93 15.31
N ARG A 39 -27.22 -13.31 14.29
CA ARG A 39 -28.01 -14.58 14.29
C ARG A 39 -27.10 -15.79 14.37
N TYR A 40 -25.83 -15.66 13.95
CA TYR A 40 -24.85 -16.73 13.98
C TYR A 40 -23.99 -16.73 15.24
N ASP A 41 -24.02 -15.66 16.04
CA ASP A 41 -23.19 -15.53 17.24
C ASP A 41 -23.60 -16.52 18.34
N ALA A 42 -24.86 -16.96 18.35
CA ALA A 42 -25.35 -17.93 19.31
C ALA A 42 -25.00 -19.39 19.00
N SER A 43 -24.57 -19.67 17.76
CA SER A 43 -24.20 -21.02 17.32
C SER A 43 -22.69 -21.19 17.42
N HIS A 44 -22.24 -21.68 18.57
CA HIS A 44 -20.82 -21.99 18.77
C HIS A 44 -20.51 -23.41 18.30
N ASP A 45 -19.72 -23.51 17.26
CA ASP A 45 -19.11 -24.77 16.85
C ASP A 45 -17.93 -25.08 17.79
N THR A 46 -18.21 -25.88 18.81
CA THR A 46 -17.22 -26.23 19.85
C THR A 46 -16.04 -27.00 19.29
N GLU A 47 -16.24 -27.84 18.29
CA GLU A 47 -15.20 -28.62 17.65
C GLU A 47 -14.24 -27.70 16.89
N LEU A 48 -14.78 -26.80 16.06
CA LEU A 48 -14.00 -25.81 15.35
C LEU A 48 -13.25 -24.87 16.30
N GLN A 49 -13.91 -24.39 17.36
CA GLN A 49 -13.26 -23.53 18.36
C GLN A 49 -12.09 -24.24 19.05
N THR A 50 -12.27 -25.52 19.42
CA THR A 50 -11.20 -26.31 20.02
C THR A 50 -10.04 -26.51 19.04
N PHE A 51 -10.34 -26.74 17.77
CA PHE A 51 -9.33 -26.90 16.73
C PHE A 51 -8.51 -25.62 16.50
N ILE A 52 -9.16 -24.45 16.43
CA ILE A 52 -8.46 -23.18 16.14
C ILE A 52 -7.81 -22.55 17.38
N ALA A 53 -8.23 -22.92 18.61
CA ALA A 53 -7.75 -22.29 19.84
C ALA A 53 -6.21 -22.21 19.97
N PRO A 54 -5.42 -23.27 19.73
CA PRO A 54 -3.98 -23.21 19.86
C PRO A 54 -3.33 -22.27 18.83
N TYR A 55 -3.88 -22.19 17.63
CA TYR A 55 -3.42 -21.26 16.58
C TYR A 55 -3.74 -19.82 16.96
N LYS A 56 -4.95 -19.59 17.41
CA LYS A 56 -5.40 -18.26 17.89
C LYS A 56 -4.51 -17.79 19.04
N GLN A 57 -4.27 -18.64 20.05
CA GLN A 57 -3.44 -18.30 21.20
C GLN A 57 -2.01 -17.92 20.75
N ARG A 58 -1.44 -18.66 19.80
CA ARG A 58 -0.10 -18.36 19.25
C ARG A 58 -0.09 -17.03 18.51
N VAL A 59 -1.08 -16.75 17.66
CA VAL A 59 -1.20 -15.49 16.95
C VAL A 59 -1.37 -14.33 17.93
N ASP A 60 -2.31 -14.46 18.88
CA ASP A 60 -2.56 -13.44 19.89
C ASP A 60 -1.29 -13.09 20.68
N SER A 61 -0.50 -14.08 21.05
CA SER A 61 0.79 -13.86 21.76
C SER A 61 1.82 -13.05 20.93
N LEU A 62 1.77 -13.17 19.62
CA LEU A 62 2.68 -12.44 18.71
C LEU A 62 2.24 -11.01 18.43
N ILE A 63 0.92 -10.77 18.34
CA ILE A 63 0.37 -9.49 17.92
C ILE A 63 -0.08 -8.60 19.09
N ALA A 64 -0.37 -9.16 20.26
CA ALA A 64 -0.80 -8.42 21.45
C ALA A 64 0.26 -7.50 22.11
N PRO A 65 1.60 -7.76 22.00
CA PRO A 65 2.56 -6.90 22.67
C PRO A 65 2.39 -5.43 22.30
N LEU A 66 2.38 -4.57 23.35
CA LEU A 66 2.30 -3.13 23.22
C LEU A 66 3.61 -2.58 22.62
N VAL A 67 3.50 -1.74 21.61
CA VAL A 67 4.64 -1.07 20.98
C VAL A 67 4.67 0.43 21.22
N GLY A 68 3.55 1.03 21.66
CA GLY A 68 3.51 2.46 21.91
C GLY A 68 2.12 2.96 22.23
N ARG A 69 1.95 4.28 22.12
CA ARG A 69 0.67 4.97 22.31
C ARG A 69 0.44 5.99 21.21
N ALA A 70 -0.75 6.01 20.64
CA ALA A 70 -1.20 7.06 19.73
C ALA A 70 -1.94 8.14 20.54
N GLY A 71 -1.60 9.39 20.29
CA GLY A 71 -2.25 10.55 20.92
C GLY A 71 -3.43 11.10 20.13
N CYS A 72 -3.72 10.52 18.95
CA CYS A 72 -4.85 10.91 18.12
C CYS A 72 -5.17 9.80 17.10
N TYR A 73 -6.37 9.87 16.52
CA TYR A 73 -6.76 9.03 15.38
C TYR A 73 -5.99 9.44 14.12
N MET A 74 -5.40 8.47 13.43
CA MET A 74 -4.63 8.68 12.21
C MET A 74 -5.06 7.70 11.11
N SER A 75 -5.59 8.22 10.01
CA SER A 75 -5.93 7.44 8.81
C SER A 75 -5.14 7.91 7.60
N ALA A 76 -5.00 7.03 6.61
CA ALA A 76 -4.43 7.38 5.31
C ALA A 76 -5.48 8.03 4.40
N GLY A 77 -5.05 8.97 3.57
CA GLY A 77 -5.93 9.66 2.61
C GLY A 77 -5.17 10.66 1.76
N ARG A 78 -5.76 11.04 0.63
CA ARG A 78 -5.23 12.02 -0.32
C ARG A 78 -5.90 13.38 -0.14
N PRO A 79 -5.26 14.49 -0.49
CA PRO A 79 -3.87 14.60 -0.97
C PRO A 79 -2.83 14.38 0.12
N GLU A 80 -3.18 14.60 1.38
CA GLU A 80 -2.36 14.54 2.58
C GLU A 80 -3.18 13.97 3.74
N SER A 81 -2.55 13.22 4.63
CA SER A 81 -3.21 12.69 5.83
C SER A 81 -2.25 12.55 7.02
N PRO A 82 -2.79 12.50 8.26
CA PRO A 82 -1.96 12.32 9.44
C PRO A 82 -1.08 11.07 9.39
N LEU A 83 -1.65 9.94 8.90
CA LEU A 83 -0.92 8.68 8.86
C LEU A 83 0.15 8.68 7.75
N SER A 84 -0.18 9.18 6.55
CA SER A 84 0.80 9.24 5.46
C SER A 84 1.98 10.15 5.79
N ASN A 85 1.73 11.27 6.47
CA ASN A 85 2.77 12.17 6.95
C ASN A 85 3.68 11.47 7.97
N LEU A 86 3.08 10.85 8.99
CA LEU A 86 3.81 10.15 10.03
C LEU A 86 4.70 9.04 9.46
N LEU A 87 4.15 8.16 8.60
CA LEU A 87 4.92 7.02 8.08
C LEU A 87 6.06 7.48 7.17
N SER A 88 5.88 8.55 6.40
CA SER A 88 6.96 9.13 5.60
C SER A 88 8.06 9.74 6.49
N ASP A 89 7.69 10.40 7.58
CA ASP A 89 8.67 10.93 8.55
C ASP A 89 9.43 9.79 9.26
N ILE A 90 8.75 8.68 9.56
CA ILE A 90 9.39 7.49 10.13
C ILE A 90 10.42 6.88 9.17
N LEU A 91 10.21 6.94 7.85
CA LEU A 91 11.24 6.49 6.90
C LEU A 91 12.49 7.39 6.93
N VAL A 92 12.33 8.71 7.08
CA VAL A 92 13.46 9.62 7.26
C VAL A 92 14.21 9.30 8.56
N TRP A 93 13.47 9.20 9.67
CA TRP A 93 14.01 8.82 10.98
C TRP A 93 14.74 7.47 10.94
N GLY A 94 14.16 6.48 10.25
CA GLY A 94 14.72 5.14 10.10
C GLY A 94 16.06 5.11 9.36
N GLY A 95 16.40 6.16 8.61
CA GLY A 95 17.67 6.29 7.89
C GLY A 95 18.90 6.23 8.81
N GLU A 96 18.79 6.77 10.03
CA GLU A 96 19.89 6.78 11.00
C GLU A 96 20.44 5.36 11.27
N ARG A 97 19.57 4.38 11.39
CA ARG A 97 19.93 2.96 11.60
C ARG A 97 20.86 2.41 10.51
N PHE A 98 20.74 2.95 9.29
CA PHE A 98 21.49 2.53 8.11
C PHE A 98 22.65 3.49 7.77
N LYS A 99 22.92 4.48 8.62
CA LYS A 99 23.88 5.58 8.38
C LYS A 99 23.51 6.39 7.12
N GLU A 100 22.23 6.44 6.81
CA GLU A 100 21.66 7.20 5.70
C GLU A 100 21.03 8.50 6.20
N GLN A 101 21.14 9.55 5.40
CA GLN A 101 20.60 10.87 5.70
C GLN A 101 19.68 11.32 4.54
N PRO A 102 18.50 10.73 4.40
CA PRO A 102 17.59 11.13 3.34
C PRO A 102 17.05 12.54 3.60
N GLN A 103 17.05 13.37 2.55
CA GLN A 103 16.51 14.72 2.60
C GLN A 103 14.99 14.71 2.64
N PHE A 104 14.38 13.67 2.06
CA PHE A 104 12.95 13.43 2.16
C PHE A 104 12.61 11.94 1.99
N ALA A 105 11.36 11.62 2.26
CA ALA A 105 10.84 10.26 2.02
C ALA A 105 9.50 10.29 1.29
N VAL A 106 9.23 9.18 0.59
CA VAL A 106 7.94 8.90 -0.05
C VAL A 106 7.42 7.54 0.41
N TYR A 107 6.17 7.50 0.86
CA TYR A 107 5.45 6.26 1.20
C TYR A 107 4.13 6.21 0.45
N ASN A 108 3.86 5.14 -0.29
CA ASN A 108 2.61 5.02 -1.04
C ASN A 108 1.40 4.81 -0.12
N ILE A 109 0.35 5.60 -0.32
CA ILE A 109 -0.90 5.52 0.46
C ILE A 109 -1.56 4.15 0.30
N GLY A 110 -1.46 3.53 -0.88
CA GLY A 110 -1.98 2.18 -1.13
C GLY A 110 -1.37 1.09 -0.24
N GLY A 111 -0.18 1.32 0.30
CA GLY A 111 0.49 0.45 1.26
C GLY A 111 -0.05 0.52 2.70
N MET A 112 -0.84 1.55 3.01
CA MET A 112 -1.41 1.80 4.35
C MET A 112 -2.83 1.22 4.39
N ARG A 113 -3.03 0.12 5.12
CA ARG A 113 -4.26 -0.70 5.02
C ARG A 113 -5.24 -0.54 6.19
N ALA A 114 -4.82 0.09 7.27
CA ALA A 114 -5.65 0.38 8.44
C ALA A 114 -5.33 1.78 9.01
N ALA A 115 -6.21 2.29 9.85
CA ALA A 115 -5.95 3.48 10.66
C ALA A 115 -5.32 3.08 11.99
N ILE A 116 -4.64 4.02 12.63
CA ILE A 116 -4.22 3.92 14.03
C ILE A 116 -5.23 4.68 14.88
N ILE A 117 -5.82 3.98 15.86
CA ILE A 117 -6.81 4.54 16.80
C ILE A 117 -6.07 5.18 17.97
N GLU A 118 -6.60 6.27 18.52
CA GLU A 118 -6.09 6.87 19.76
C GLU A 118 -6.08 5.85 20.91
N GLY A 119 -4.97 5.79 21.65
CA GLY A 119 -4.79 4.86 22.76
C GLY A 119 -3.55 3.99 22.62
N ASN A 120 -3.60 2.82 23.22
CA ASN A 120 -2.51 1.83 23.14
C ASN A 120 -2.39 1.27 21.72
N VAL A 121 -1.16 1.14 21.27
CA VAL A 121 -0.81 0.59 19.94
C VAL A 121 -0.05 -0.70 20.13
N THR A 122 -0.57 -1.77 19.57
CA THR A 122 0.02 -3.12 19.61
C THR A 122 0.82 -3.43 18.36
N ARG A 123 1.57 -4.53 18.37
CA ARG A 123 2.22 -5.06 17.16
C ARG A 123 1.20 -5.38 16.07
N GLY A 124 0.04 -5.92 16.46
CA GLY A 124 -1.06 -6.22 15.53
C GLY A 124 -1.59 -4.98 14.82
N ASP A 125 -1.73 -3.87 15.51
CA ASP A 125 -2.17 -2.61 14.90
C ASP A 125 -1.19 -2.15 13.82
N ILE A 126 0.11 -2.22 14.09
CA ILE A 126 1.12 -1.85 13.09
C ILE A 126 1.15 -2.83 11.92
N ILE A 127 0.99 -4.14 12.16
CA ILE A 127 0.86 -5.15 11.10
C ILE A 127 -0.37 -4.86 10.23
N ASN A 128 -1.49 -4.46 10.82
CA ASN A 128 -2.69 -4.09 10.06
C ASN A 128 -2.49 -2.83 9.22
N VAL A 129 -1.74 -1.86 9.73
CA VAL A 129 -1.38 -0.62 9.00
C VAL A 129 -0.44 -0.93 7.82
N ALA A 130 0.62 -1.70 8.04
CA ALA A 130 1.65 -2.05 7.07
C ALA A 130 1.77 -3.58 6.94
N PRO A 131 0.78 -4.27 6.30
CA PRO A 131 0.74 -5.74 6.26
C PRO A 131 1.75 -6.35 5.30
N PHE A 132 2.27 -5.56 4.37
CA PHE A 132 3.24 -6.02 3.39
C PHE A 132 4.64 -6.11 4.00
N GLU A 133 5.46 -7.05 3.50
CA GLU A 133 6.82 -7.24 3.97
C GLU A 133 7.82 -6.34 3.24
N ASN A 134 7.41 -5.10 2.97
CA ASN A 134 8.22 -4.12 2.30
C ASN A 134 9.44 -3.73 3.15
N LYS A 135 10.60 -3.64 2.51
CA LYS A 135 11.86 -3.23 3.13
C LYS A 135 12.09 -1.74 2.88
N ILE A 136 12.70 -1.07 3.85
CA ILE A 136 13.15 0.31 3.64
C ILE A 136 14.23 0.36 2.58
N CYS A 137 14.20 1.40 1.74
CA CYS A 137 15.18 1.64 0.69
C CYS A 137 15.62 3.10 0.69
N PHE A 138 16.87 3.31 0.26
CA PHE A 138 17.43 4.63 0.06
C PHE A 138 17.99 4.70 -1.35
N ILE A 139 17.68 5.79 -2.07
CA ILE A 139 18.09 5.98 -3.45
C ILE A 139 18.45 7.45 -3.68
N THR A 140 19.37 7.70 -4.57
CA THR A 140 19.75 9.05 -4.99
C THR A 140 19.08 9.39 -6.31
N LEU A 141 18.34 10.49 -6.33
CA LEU A 141 17.69 11.05 -7.52
C LEU A 141 18.32 12.41 -7.88
N THR A 142 18.43 12.72 -9.17
CA THR A 142 18.72 14.08 -9.62
C THR A 142 17.50 14.97 -9.40
N GLY A 143 17.70 16.30 -9.37
CA GLY A 143 16.57 17.22 -9.24
C GLY A 143 15.53 17.11 -10.36
N GLU A 144 15.97 16.80 -11.58
CA GLU A 144 15.05 16.51 -12.69
C GLU A 144 14.20 15.26 -12.42
N GLN A 145 14.79 14.21 -11.84
CA GLN A 145 14.07 12.99 -11.45
C GLN A 145 13.12 13.26 -10.28
N VAL A 146 13.53 14.10 -9.31
CA VAL A 146 12.67 14.54 -8.20
C VAL A 146 11.48 15.35 -8.72
N GLN A 147 11.70 16.26 -9.68
CA GLN A 147 10.61 17.02 -10.29
C GLN A 147 9.60 16.07 -10.97
N ARG A 148 10.06 15.10 -11.76
CA ARG A 148 9.19 14.07 -12.38
C ARG A 148 8.48 13.22 -11.32
N LEU A 149 9.15 12.84 -10.24
CA LEU A 149 8.53 12.10 -9.15
C LEU A 149 7.37 12.88 -8.52
N PHE A 150 7.54 14.18 -8.27
CA PHE A 150 6.50 15.01 -7.70
C PHE A 150 5.32 15.23 -8.68
N GLU A 151 5.57 15.31 -9.97
CA GLU A 151 4.52 15.30 -11.01
C GLU A 151 3.74 13.97 -11.03
N GLN A 152 4.43 12.85 -10.84
CA GLN A 152 3.80 11.53 -10.73
C GLN A 152 2.96 11.40 -9.47
N ILE A 153 3.45 11.90 -8.33
CA ILE A 153 2.68 11.98 -7.07
C ILE A 153 1.45 12.88 -7.24
N ALA A 154 1.60 14.03 -7.89
CA ALA A 154 0.49 14.95 -8.17
C ALA A 154 -0.61 14.27 -8.99
N LYS A 155 -0.27 13.58 -10.10
CA LYS A 155 -1.22 12.83 -10.96
C LYS A 155 -2.03 11.79 -10.20
N ARG A 156 -1.53 11.28 -9.08
CA ARG A 156 -2.25 10.35 -8.20
C ARG A 156 -3.13 11.06 -7.17
N GLY A 157 -3.14 12.39 -7.18
CA GLY A 157 -3.84 13.19 -6.17
C GLY A 157 -3.12 13.25 -4.83
N GLY A 158 -1.82 12.93 -4.79
CA GLY A 158 -0.98 12.91 -3.60
C GLY A 158 -0.59 11.51 -3.13
N GLU A 159 0.53 11.42 -2.44
CA GLU A 159 1.06 10.26 -1.71
C GLU A 159 1.67 10.74 -0.39
N GLY A 160 2.12 9.82 0.47
CA GLY A 160 2.84 10.20 1.70
C GLY A 160 4.19 10.81 1.35
N VAL A 161 4.43 12.02 1.83
CA VAL A 161 5.73 12.72 1.74
C VAL A 161 6.16 13.20 3.12
N SER A 162 7.47 13.24 3.39
CA SER A 162 7.98 13.71 4.66
C SER A 162 7.84 15.24 4.83
N HIS A 163 8.00 15.73 6.06
CA HIS A 163 7.76 17.12 6.44
C HIS A 163 8.58 18.15 5.66
N SER A 164 9.73 17.77 5.11
CA SER A 164 10.58 18.64 4.28
C SER A 164 9.94 19.02 2.94
N VAL A 165 8.98 18.21 2.44
CA VAL A 165 8.37 18.38 1.11
C VAL A 165 7.12 19.23 1.20
N LYS A 166 6.98 20.18 0.23
CA LYS A 166 5.74 20.93 0.00
C LYS A 166 5.40 20.87 -1.49
N LEU A 167 4.19 20.41 -1.80
CA LEU A 167 3.65 20.33 -3.15
C LEU A 167 2.34 21.13 -3.23
N VAL A 168 2.18 21.90 -4.29
CA VAL A 168 0.94 22.58 -4.61
C VAL A 168 0.42 22.05 -5.94
N LEU A 169 -0.79 21.56 -5.95
CA LEU A 169 -1.46 20.95 -7.11
C LEU A 169 -2.62 21.87 -7.55
N ASP A 170 -2.95 21.80 -8.84
CA ASP A 170 -4.24 22.31 -9.33
C ASP A 170 -5.38 21.29 -9.10
N LYS A 171 -6.62 21.72 -9.39
CA LYS A 171 -7.82 20.87 -9.28
C LYS A 171 -7.82 19.66 -10.23
N ASN A 172 -6.94 19.65 -11.24
CA ASN A 172 -6.76 18.54 -12.19
C ASN A 172 -5.57 17.65 -11.80
N CYS A 173 -5.02 17.83 -10.59
CA CYS A 173 -3.87 17.09 -10.09
C CYS A 173 -2.57 17.34 -10.89
N HIS A 174 -2.40 18.53 -11.49
CA HIS A 174 -1.10 18.93 -12.04
C HIS A 174 -0.29 19.61 -10.94
N LEU A 175 1.01 19.36 -10.96
CA LEU A 175 1.96 20.00 -10.04
C LEU A 175 2.17 21.47 -10.45
N LEU A 176 1.81 22.41 -9.58
CA LEU A 176 2.05 23.84 -9.79
C LEU A 176 3.38 24.28 -9.17
N ARG A 177 3.67 23.83 -7.95
CA ARG A 177 4.89 24.20 -7.20
C ARG A 177 5.36 23.01 -6.38
N ALA A 178 6.70 22.90 -6.25
CA ALA A 178 7.35 21.93 -5.38
C ALA A 178 8.54 22.57 -4.67
N SER A 179 8.74 22.20 -3.41
CA SER A 179 9.92 22.59 -2.66
C SER A 179 10.33 21.51 -1.66
N ILE A 180 11.62 21.49 -1.31
CA ILE A 180 12.20 20.67 -0.24
C ILE A 180 12.91 21.64 0.72
N ASP A 181 12.59 21.56 2.02
CA ASP A 181 13.07 22.48 3.06
C ASP A 181 12.87 23.97 2.69
N GLY A 182 11.72 24.27 2.08
CA GLY A 182 11.36 25.62 1.65
C GLY A 182 12.11 26.14 0.42
N LYS A 183 13.00 25.34 -0.19
CA LYS A 183 13.76 25.71 -1.39
C LYS A 183 13.17 25.05 -2.64
N PRO A 184 13.11 25.75 -3.78
CA PRO A 184 12.79 25.14 -5.06
C PRO A 184 13.73 23.99 -5.38
N ILE A 185 13.25 23.03 -6.18
CA ILE A 185 14.08 21.91 -6.64
C ILE A 185 15.17 22.42 -7.59
N ASP A 186 16.43 22.18 -7.23
CA ASP A 186 17.55 22.43 -8.15
C ASP A 186 17.69 21.24 -9.12
N PRO A 187 17.48 21.41 -10.42
CA PRO A 187 17.54 20.31 -11.39
C PRO A 187 18.88 19.57 -11.41
N LYS A 188 19.97 20.25 -11.06
CA LYS A 188 21.35 19.72 -11.09
C LYS A 188 21.78 19.09 -9.76
N ALA A 189 21.06 19.34 -8.67
CA ALA A 189 21.38 18.76 -7.37
C ALA A 189 21.04 17.27 -7.32
N GLN A 190 21.62 16.60 -6.34
CA GLN A 190 21.28 15.22 -5.99
C GLN A 190 20.53 15.21 -4.67
N TYR A 191 19.51 14.37 -4.59
CA TYR A 191 18.66 14.24 -3.43
C TYR A 191 18.66 12.79 -2.97
N ARG A 192 19.01 12.57 -1.70
CA ARG A 192 18.90 11.25 -1.07
C ARG A 192 17.46 11.04 -0.56
N VAL A 193 16.81 10.00 -1.01
CA VAL A 193 15.39 9.73 -0.78
C VAL A 193 15.21 8.40 -0.06
N ALA A 194 14.41 8.39 1.01
CA ALA A 194 13.96 7.15 1.63
C ALA A 194 12.60 6.73 1.05
N THR A 195 12.43 5.45 0.83
CA THR A 195 11.16 4.86 0.38
C THR A 195 11.12 3.37 0.73
N ILE A 196 10.23 2.60 0.12
CA ILE A 196 10.12 1.16 0.28
C ILE A 196 10.46 0.45 -1.03
N ASP A 197 10.88 -0.81 -0.94
CA ASP A 197 11.29 -1.64 -2.07
C ASP A 197 10.22 -1.76 -3.18
N TYR A 198 8.95 -1.79 -2.80
CA TYR A 198 7.84 -1.76 -3.74
C TYR A 198 7.79 -0.46 -4.57
N VAL A 199 7.98 0.69 -3.92
CA VAL A 199 7.92 2.00 -4.58
C VAL A 199 9.16 2.28 -5.41
N VAL A 200 10.34 1.90 -4.92
CA VAL A 200 11.61 2.13 -5.65
C VAL A 200 11.65 1.39 -6.99
N GLN A 201 10.88 0.32 -7.13
CA GLN A 201 10.70 -0.40 -8.40
C GLN A 201 9.81 0.35 -9.40
N GLY A 202 9.33 1.56 -9.07
CA GLY A 202 8.48 2.39 -9.92
C GLY A 202 7.01 1.99 -9.91
N ASN A 203 6.58 1.19 -8.93
CA ASN A 203 5.19 0.85 -8.74
C ASN A 203 4.37 2.09 -8.35
N ASP A 204 3.04 1.96 -8.40
CA ASP A 204 2.11 3.07 -8.16
C ASP A 204 2.39 4.29 -9.07
N GLY A 205 2.91 4.06 -10.28
CA GLY A 205 3.17 5.12 -11.27
C GLY A 205 4.36 6.02 -10.96
N MET A 206 5.15 5.72 -9.91
CA MET A 206 6.33 6.49 -9.51
C MET A 206 7.60 6.02 -10.23
N SER A 207 7.54 5.97 -11.57
CA SER A 207 8.60 5.41 -12.42
C SER A 207 9.92 6.20 -12.37
N ALA A 208 9.91 7.45 -11.92
CA ALA A 208 11.11 8.26 -11.73
C ALA A 208 12.14 7.57 -10.82
N PHE A 209 11.72 6.75 -9.87
CA PHE A 209 12.62 5.97 -9.02
C PHE A 209 13.50 4.98 -9.79
N LYS A 210 13.02 4.44 -10.92
CA LYS A 210 13.80 3.46 -11.72
C LYS A 210 15.10 4.03 -12.30
N GLU A 211 15.19 5.34 -12.42
CA GLU A 211 16.33 6.03 -12.98
C GLU A 211 17.32 6.48 -11.90
N GLY A 212 17.01 6.26 -10.63
CA GLY A 212 17.85 6.63 -9.51
C GLY A 212 19.12 5.78 -9.42
N THR A 213 20.08 6.28 -8.67
CA THR A 213 21.39 5.68 -8.46
C THR A 213 21.64 5.39 -6.98
N GLN A 214 22.73 4.70 -6.67
CA GLN A 214 23.17 4.41 -5.29
C GLN A 214 22.07 3.80 -4.42
N LEU A 215 21.34 2.82 -4.99
CA LEU A 215 20.31 2.11 -4.27
C LEU A 215 20.91 1.32 -3.09
N VAL A 216 20.41 1.59 -1.90
CA VAL A 216 20.62 0.79 -0.68
C VAL A 216 19.29 0.18 -0.29
N SER A 217 19.18 -1.13 -0.36
CA SER A 217 17.94 -1.89 -0.10
C SER A 217 18.26 -3.13 0.74
N PRO A 218 18.41 -2.97 2.07
CA PRO A 218 18.75 -4.08 2.96
C PRO A 218 17.57 -5.08 3.03
N GLN A 219 17.85 -6.36 2.78
CA GLN A 219 16.81 -7.37 2.56
C GLN A 219 16.53 -8.26 3.78
N SER A 220 17.24 -8.11 4.89
CA SER A 220 16.97 -8.89 6.10
C SER A 220 15.60 -8.55 6.72
N ASP A 221 15.02 -9.46 7.46
CA ASP A 221 13.65 -9.34 7.97
C ASP A 221 13.46 -8.15 8.93
N GLU A 222 14.48 -7.85 9.73
CA GLU A 222 14.47 -6.70 10.64
C GLU A 222 14.38 -5.35 9.92
N ASN A 223 14.64 -5.30 8.61
CA ASN A 223 14.55 -4.08 7.79
C ASN A 223 13.16 -3.88 7.17
N ASN A 224 12.23 -4.76 7.50
CA ASN A 224 10.83 -4.58 7.15
C ASN A 224 10.31 -3.30 7.83
N VAL A 225 9.65 -2.45 7.03
CA VAL A 225 9.16 -1.13 7.46
C VAL A 225 8.24 -1.22 8.68
N ARG A 226 7.45 -2.30 8.82
CA ARG A 226 6.59 -2.49 10.00
C ARG A 226 7.40 -2.53 11.30
N TYR A 227 8.61 -3.10 11.30
CA TYR A 227 9.46 -3.13 12.49
C TYR A 227 10.09 -1.77 12.77
N ILE A 228 10.45 -1.02 11.73
CA ILE A 228 10.94 0.36 11.88
C ILE A 228 9.83 1.25 12.50
N ILE A 229 8.59 1.07 12.07
CA ILE A 229 7.43 1.76 12.66
C ILE A 229 7.26 1.36 14.14
N MET A 230 7.33 0.06 14.47
CA MET A 230 7.26 -0.42 15.86
C MET A 230 8.39 0.15 16.72
N ASP A 231 9.61 0.20 16.20
CA ASP A 231 10.77 0.76 16.90
C ASP A 231 10.58 2.25 17.18
N TYR A 232 10.07 3.01 16.21
CA TYR A 232 9.74 4.43 16.41
C TYR A 232 8.72 4.61 17.54
N PHE A 233 7.60 3.89 17.50
CA PHE A 233 6.59 3.94 18.55
C PHE A 233 7.16 3.56 19.92
N SER A 234 8.00 2.51 19.97
CA SER A 234 8.65 2.05 21.20
C SER A 234 9.62 3.10 21.74
N GLN A 235 10.36 3.78 20.88
CA GLN A 235 11.24 4.88 21.29
C GLN A 235 10.46 6.04 21.87
N GLN A 236 9.35 6.45 21.21
CA GLN A 236 8.49 7.52 21.74
C GLN A 236 7.86 7.14 23.07
N MET A 237 7.40 5.91 23.23
CA MET A 237 6.84 5.42 24.48
C MET A 237 7.88 5.44 25.62
N LYS A 238 9.12 5.02 25.37
CA LYS A 238 10.22 5.11 26.34
C LYS A 238 10.52 6.56 26.76
N ALA A 239 10.28 7.51 25.85
CA ALA A 239 10.40 8.95 26.12
C ALA A 239 9.13 9.54 26.77
N GLY A 240 8.13 8.74 27.15
CA GLY A 240 6.87 9.18 27.74
C GLY A 240 5.96 9.94 26.76
N LYS A 241 6.16 9.80 25.46
CA LYS A 241 5.44 10.53 24.42
C LYS A 241 4.43 9.63 23.70
N ALA A 242 3.24 10.18 23.43
CA ALA A 242 2.29 9.59 22.50
C ALA A 242 2.57 10.11 21.06
N VAL A 243 2.41 9.23 20.07
CA VAL A 243 2.63 9.56 18.66
C VAL A 243 1.35 10.12 18.07
N CYS A 244 1.42 11.25 17.38
CA CYS A 244 0.29 11.86 16.69
C CYS A 244 0.79 12.56 15.42
N GLY A 245 0.50 12.00 14.25
CA GLY A 245 0.70 12.66 12.95
C GLY A 245 -0.36 13.75 12.74
N LYS A 246 -0.01 14.78 11.98
CA LYS A 246 -0.89 15.92 11.69
C LYS A 246 -0.86 16.23 10.20
N ARG A 247 -1.93 16.87 9.71
CA ARG A 247 -1.88 17.56 8.42
C ARG A 247 -1.12 18.88 8.59
N GLU A 248 -0.17 19.15 7.71
CA GLU A 248 0.73 20.30 7.78
C GLU A 248 0.77 21.09 6.47
N GLY A 249 -0.16 20.79 5.55
CA GLY A 249 -0.19 21.37 4.22
C GLY A 249 1.04 20.95 3.42
N ARG A 250 1.47 19.68 3.52
CA ARG A 250 2.56 19.15 2.70
C ARG A 250 2.14 19.03 1.25
N ILE A 251 0.88 18.67 1.02
CA ILE A 251 0.27 18.63 -0.32
C ILE A 251 -1.05 19.37 -0.27
N THR A 252 -1.14 20.48 -1.01
CA THR A 252 -2.34 21.33 -1.09
C THR A 252 -2.87 21.39 -2.51
N ILE A 253 -4.18 21.66 -2.66
CA ILE A 253 -4.87 21.85 -3.95
C ILE A 253 -5.38 23.30 -4.01
N GLU A 254 -5.02 24.03 -5.07
CA GLU A 254 -5.46 25.40 -5.38
C GLU A 254 -6.52 25.44 -6.49
#